data_1033a0bbcfa38154f41818b2999771ea
#
_entry.id   1033a0bbcfa38154f41818b2999771ea
#
_cell.length_a   1.000
_cell.length_b   1.000
_cell.length_c   1.000
_cell.angle_alpha   90.00
_cell.angle_beta   90.00
_cell.angle_gamma   90.00
#
_symmetry.space_group_name_H-M   'P 1'
#
loop_
_entity.id
_entity.type
_entity.pdbx_description
1 polymer ?
#
loop_
_entity_poly.entity_id
_entity_poly.type
_entity_poly.pdbx_seq_one_letter_code
_entity_poly.pdbx_strand_id
1 'polypeptide(L)'
;MNAIAIQDETLFEMTLKAIVIYDDFDFAMRAAALLKRVALRVHEVMKWDVKPWRLDVLKQSSFAEAAGAEAADADLIVFALSKTHSPPAELTVWLEHWEAHRQIQDPAVMVLSPGEHAAATPLWHELKQFTERHGLAFLSGHDVRENGDSMQFVHQLWQRRQPAAPPLKLLADLPHPPRPPRHWGINE
;
A
#
# COMPACT_ATOMS: atom_id res chain seq x y z
N MET A 1 -34.78 27.32 19.38
CA MET A 1 -33.39 27.41 18.93
C MET A 1 -32.79 26.02 19.01
N ASN A 2 -32.78 25.30 17.88
CA ASN A 2 -32.17 23.96 17.80
C ASN A 2 -30.71 24.12 17.37
N ALA A 3 -29.79 23.85 18.28
CA ALA A 3 -28.39 23.71 17.95
C ALA A 3 -28.19 22.39 17.17
N ILE A 4 -27.93 22.50 15.88
CA ILE A 4 -27.47 21.38 15.05
C ILE A 4 -26.06 21.09 15.55
N ALA A 5 -25.91 19.97 16.25
CA ALA A 5 -24.60 19.44 16.55
C ALA A 5 -23.95 19.04 15.20
N ILE A 6 -23.00 19.84 14.75
CA ILE A 6 -22.08 19.48 13.67
C ILE A 6 -21.27 18.31 14.26
N GLN A 7 -21.58 17.09 13.84
CA GLN A 7 -20.69 15.94 14.06
C GLN A 7 -19.40 16.27 13.33
N ASP A 8 -18.36 16.46 14.12
CA ASP A 8 -16.98 16.55 13.66
C ASP A 8 -16.66 15.20 12.97
N GLU A 9 -16.85 15.15 11.64
CA GLU A 9 -16.36 14.03 10.84
C GLU A 9 -14.85 14.06 10.96
N THR A 10 -14.33 13.33 11.92
CA THR A 10 -12.91 13.02 12.01
C THR A 10 -12.52 12.32 10.72
N LEU A 11 -11.99 13.09 9.77
CA LEU A 11 -11.38 12.59 8.56
C LEU A 11 -10.27 11.63 9.00
N PHE A 12 -10.50 10.34 8.88
CA PHE A 12 -9.51 9.32 9.19
C PHE A 12 -8.37 9.46 8.18
N GLU A 13 -7.28 10.05 8.64
CA GLU A 13 -6.06 10.15 7.86
C GLU A 13 -5.44 8.75 7.70
N MET A 14 -5.45 8.23 6.48
CA MET A 14 -4.85 6.93 6.19
C MET A 14 -3.36 7.11 5.88
N THR A 15 -2.52 6.39 6.62
CA THR A 15 -1.10 6.33 6.36
C THR A 15 -0.76 4.98 5.71
N LEU A 16 -0.21 5.01 4.51
CA LEU A 16 0.39 3.86 3.84
C LEU A 16 1.90 3.87 4.07
N LYS A 17 2.48 2.70 4.27
CA LYS A 17 3.91 2.53 4.51
C LYS A 17 4.63 2.08 3.25
N ALA A 18 5.71 2.75 2.89
CA ALA A 18 6.55 2.38 1.77
C ALA A 18 8.02 2.28 2.17
N ILE A 19 8.66 1.20 1.75
CA ILE A 19 10.12 1.05 1.82
C ILE A 19 10.69 1.37 0.44
N VAL A 20 11.69 2.24 0.36
CA VAL A 20 12.38 2.57 -0.89
C VAL A 20 13.81 2.06 -0.82
N ILE A 21 14.11 0.99 -1.56
CA ILE A 21 15.47 0.46 -1.71
C ILE A 21 16.10 1.12 -2.94
N TYR A 22 17.24 1.79 -2.75
CA TYR A 22 17.85 2.60 -3.80
C TYR A 22 19.36 2.40 -3.89
N ASP A 23 19.91 2.62 -5.10
CA ASP A 23 21.34 2.64 -5.40
C ASP A 23 21.88 4.04 -5.72
N ASP A 24 20.97 5.00 -5.93
CA ASP A 24 21.27 6.39 -6.23
C ASP A 24 20.34 7.33 -5.48
N PHE A 25 20.89 8.32 -4.78
CA PHE A 25 20.11 9.22 -3.92
C PHE A 25 19.12 10.09 -4.72
N ASP A 26 19.55 10.63 -5.86
CA ASP A 26 18.66 11.46 -6.70
C ASP A 26 17.48 10.64 -7.22
N PHE A 27 17.72 9.37 -7.49
CA PHE A 27 16.68 8.46 -7.93
C PHE A 27 15.71 8.10 -6.81
N ALA A 28 16.21 7.93 -5.57
CA ALA A 28 15.38 7.77 -4.38
C ALA A 28 14.47 8.98 -4.14
N MET A 29 14.98 10.18 -4.33
CA MET A 29 14.20 11.41 -4.20
C MET A 29 13.08 11.49 -5.24
N ARG A 30 13.33 11.02 -6.47
CA ARG A 30 12.30 10.92 -7.51
C ARG A 30 11.22 9.91 -7.14
N ALA A 31 11.59 8.77 -6.57
CA ALA A 31 10.65 7.77 -6.07
C ALA A 31 9.75 8.36 -4.96
N ALA A 32 10.34 9.02 -3.98
CA ALA A 32 9.57 9.68 -2.91
C ALA A 32 8.63 10.77 -3.43
N ALA A 33 9.09 11.59 -4.39
CA ALA A 33 8.27 12.60 -5.04
C ALA A 33 7.11 11.99 -5.85
N LEU A 34 7.32 10.82 -6.48
CA LEU A 34 6.28 10.09 -7.17
C LEU A 34 5.19 9.63 -6.20
N LEU A 35 5.58 8.98 -5.10
CA LEU A 35 4.64 8.52 -4.07
C LEU A 35 3.82 9.69 -3.51
N LYS A 36 4.47 10.82 -3.22
CA LYS A 36 3.79 12.02 -2.75
C LYS A 36 2.76 12.54 -3.77
N ARG A 37 3.11 12.58 -5.07
CA ARG A 37 2.18 13.01 -6.12
C ARG A 37 0.98 12.07 -6.25
N VAL A 38 1.21 10.77 -6.10
CA VAL A 38 0.14 9.77 -6.15
C VAL A 38 -0.81 9.98 -4.97
N ALA A 39 -0.30 10.18 -3.76
CA ALA A 39 -1.11 10.46 -2.58
C ALA A 39 -2.02 11.67 -2.79
N LEU A 40 -1.46 12.78 -3.27
CA LEU A 40 -2.21 14.02 -3.53
C LEU A 40 -3.31 13.89 -4.59
N ARG A 41 -3.21 12.91 -5.49
CA ARG A 41 -4.22 12.67 -6.54
C ARG A 41 -5.36 11.78 -6.10
N VAL A 42 -5.12 10.89 -5.13
CA VAL A 42 -6.11 9.88 -4.72
C VAL A 42 -7.10 10.44 -3.72
N HIS A 43 -6.60 11.05 -2.65
CA HIS A 43 -7.44 11.72 -1.65
C HIS A 43 -6.58 12.67 -0.81
N GLU A 44 -7.14 13.81 -0.41
CA GLU A 44 -6.48 14.79 0.47
C GLU A 44 -6.11 14.23 1.85
N VAL A 45 -6.61 13.04 2.20
CA VAL A 45 -6.48 12.41 3.52
C VAL A 45 -5.47 11.27 3.54
N MET A 46 -4.76 11.01 2.42
CA MET A 46 -3.80 9.90 2.34
C MET A 46 -2.36 10.41 2.44
N LYS A 47 -1.57 9.77 3.29
CA LYS A 47 -0.13 10.03 3.45
C LYS A 47 0.69 8.77 3.23
N TRP A 48 1.94 8.96 2.79
CA TRP A 48 2.95 7.92 2.76
C TRP A 48 3.95 8.14 3.90
N ASP A 49 4.17 7.10 4.71
CA ASP A 49 5.36 6.98 5.55
C ASP A 49 6.42 6.25 4.73
N VAL A 50 7.44 6.98 4.28
CA VAL A 50 8.47 6.47 3.37
C VAL A 50 9.77 6.27 4.12
N LYS A 51 10.28 5.04 4.13
CA LYS A 51 11.57 4.67 4.74
C LYS A 51 12.60 4.33 3.65
N PRO A 52 13.62 5.16 3.43
CA PRO A 52 14.64 4.90 2.42
C PRO A 52 15.77 4.02 2.97
N TRP A 53 16.17 3.02 2.17
CA TRP A 53 17.30 2.13 2.45
C TRP A 53 18.23 2.03 1.25
N ARG A 54 19.54 2.22 1.47
CA ARG A 54 20.50 2.03 0.40
C ARG A 54 20.70 0.54 0.15
N LEU A 55 20.81 0.17 -1.12
CA LEU A 55 20.99 -1.22 -1.52
C LEU A 55 22.28 -1.85 -0.95
N ASP A 56 23.38 -1.08 -0.93
CA ASP A 56 24.68 -1.56 -0.48
C ASP A 56 24.74 -1.88 1.02
N VAL A 57 23.89 -1.26 1.86
CA VAL A 57 23.85 -1.57 3.29
C VAL A 57 23.20 -2.91 3.59
N LEU A 58 22.41 -3.47 2.66
CA LEU A 58 21.81 -4.81 2.80
C LEU A 58 22.84 -5.94 2.82
N LYS A 59 24.10 -5.65 2.44
CA LYS A 59 25.23 -6.59 2.60
C LYS A 59 25.57 -6.89 4.05
N GLN A 60 25.22 -5.97 4.96
CA GLN A 60 25.46 -6.12 6.39
C GLN A 60 24.21 -6.69 7.06
N SER A 61 24.35 -7.85 7.72
CA SER A 61 23.19 -8.58 8.29
C SER A 61 22.35 -7.72 9.22
N SER A 62 22.96 -6.91 10.09
CA SER A 62 22.24 -6.05 11.02
C SER A 62 21.37 -5.00 10.33
N PHE A 63 21.83 -4.43 9.21
CA PHE A 63 21.03 -3.49 8.43
C PHE A 63 19.99 -4.20 7.56
N ALA A 64 20.32 -5.37 7.02
CA ALA A 64 19.36 -6.19 6.29
C ALA A 64 18.19 -6.62 7.18
N GLU A 65 18.46 -7.02 8.44
CA GLU A 65 17.45 -7.34 9.44
C GLU A 65 16.60 -6.11 9.82
N ALA A 66 17.24 -4.95 10.06
CA ALA A 66 16.53 -3.71 10.36
C ALA A 66 15.62 -3.28 9.20
N ALA A 67 16.12 -3.33 7.96
CA ALA A 67 15.33 -3.04 6.76
C ALA A 67 14.18 -4.03 6.59
N GLY A 68 14.40 -5.32 6.89
CA GLY A 68 13.38 -6.36 6.88
C GLY A 68 12.29 -6.13 7.92
N ALA A 69 12.68 -5.74 9.14
CA ALA A 69 11.76 -5.41 10.21
C ALA A 69 10.86 -4.21 9.87
N GLU A 70 11.44 -3.14 9.29
CA GLU A 70 10.68 -1.99 8.81
C GLU A 70 9.79 -2.31 7.61
N ALA A 71 10.20 -3.28 6.77
CA ALA A 71 9.45 -3.71 5.61
C ALA A 71 8.32 -4.69 5.94
N ALA A 72 8.34 -5.30 7.12
CA ALA A 72 7.38 -6.36 7.48
C ALA A 72 5.92 -5.89 7.42
N ASP A 73 5.65 -4.64 7.79
CA ASP A 73 4.32 -4.03 7.77
C ASP A 73 4.15 -2.98 6.64
N ALA A 74 5.05 -2.99 5.64
CA ALA A 74 4.97 -2.08 4.50
C ALA A 74 3.90 -2.53 3.48
N ASP A 75 3.14 -1.56 2.98
CA ASP A 75 2.16 -1.76 1.91
C ASP A 75 2.83 -1.83 0.54
N LEU A 76 4.00 -1.20 0.41
CA LEU A 76 4.72 -1.06 -0.85
C LEU A 76 6.23 -1.15 -0.65
N ILE A 77 6.87 -2.01 -1.42
CA ILE A 77 8.33 -2.02 -1.57
C ILE A 77 8.69 -1.41 -2.93
N VAL A 78 9.48 -0.36 -2.92
CA VAL A 78 9.92 0.35 -4.12
C VAL A 78 11.40 0.10 -4.36
N PHE A 79 11.74 -0.48 -5.49
CA PHE A 79 13.11 -0.60 -5.97
C PHE A 79 13.43 0.55 -6.91
N ALA A 80 14.10 1.58 -6.40
CA ALA A 80 14.55 2.75 -7.16
C ALA A 80 16.01 2.56 -7.56
N LEU A 81 16.25 1.74 -8.60
CA LEU A 81 17.57 1.28 -9.00
C LEU A 81 17.94 1.82 -10.39
N SER A 82 18.90 2.73 -10.42
CA SER A 82 19.36 3.38 -11.64
C SER A 82 20.64 2.80 -12.22
N LYS A 83 21.49 2.21 -11.37
CA LYS A 83 22.82 1.67 -11.70
C LYS A 83 22.87 0.15 -11.69
N THR A 84 21.94 -0.47 -10.96
CA THR A 84 21.86 -1.92 -10.78
C THR A 84 20.96 -2.54 -11.84
N HIS A 85 21.53 -3.32 -12.74
CA HIS A 85 20.80 -3.98 -13.83
C HIS A 85 20.57 -5.47 -13.59
N SER A 86 21.31 -6.08 -12.67
CA SER A 86 21.16 -7.46 -12.27
C SER A 86 20.96 -7.55 -10.77
N PRO A 87 20.11 -8.47 -10.27
CA PRO A 87 19.87 -8.60 -8.85
C PRO A 87 21.15 -9.05 -8.13
N PRO A 88 21.66 -8.27 -7.17
CA PRO A 88 22.75 -8.73 -6.33
C PRO A 88 22.26 -9.80 -5.36
N ALA A 89 23.12 -10.75 -5.00
CA ALA A 89 22.75 -11.90 -4.17
C ALA A 89 22.13 -11.48 -2.81
N GLU A 90 22.65 -10.42 -2.22
CA GLU A 90 22.13 -9.85 -0.98
C GLU A 90 20.68 -9.38 -1.10
N LEU A 91 20.29 -8.85 -2.26
CA LEU A 91 18.90 -8.44 -2.50
C LEU A 91 17.95 -9.64 -2.58
N THR A 92 18.37 -10.70 -3.28
CA THR A 92 17.57 -11.93 -3.39
C THR A 92 17.37 -12.57 -2.00
N VAL A 93 18.43 -12.67 -1.21
CA VAL A 93 18.35 -13.20 0.17
C VAL A 93 17.44 -12.33 1.03
N TRP A 94 17.55 -11.02 0.93
CA TRP A 94 16.72 -10.09 1.69
C TRP A 94 15.24 -10.20 1.30
N LEU A 95 14.93 -10.33 0.02
CA LEU A 95 13.55 -10.49 -0.49
C LEU A 95 12.89 -11.76 0.06
N GLU A 96 13.58 -12.91 0.01
CA GLU A 96 13.06 -14.18 0.56
C GLU A 96 12.85 -14.08 2.09
N HIS A 97 13.79 -13.41 2.78
CA HIS A 97 13.64 -13.19 4.22
C HIS A 97 12.46 -12.28 4.55
N TRP A 98 12.32 -11.16 3.82
CA TRP A 98 11.18 -10.25 4.00
C TRP A 98 9.85 -10.95 3.73
N GLU A 99 9.74 -11.70 2.65
CA GLU A 99 8.52 -12.41 2.29
C GLU A 99 8.08 -13.39 3.39
N ALA A 100 9.02 -14.15 3.95
CA ALA A 100 8.75 -15.10 5.02
C ALA A 100 8.30 -14.44 6.35
N HIS A 101 8.59 -13.16 6.55
CA HIS A 101 8.30 -12.42 7.80
C HIS A 101 7.32 -11.26 7.63
N ARG A 102 6.77 -11.05 6.43
CA ARG A 102 5.81 -9.99 6.17
C ARG A 102 4.52 -10.16 6.98
N GLN A 103 3.99 -9.06 7.46
CA GLN A 103 2.75 -9.01 8.24
C GLN A 103 1.54 -8.60 7.39
N ILE A 104 1.79 -7.96 6.23
CA ILE A 104 0.76 -7.55 5.27
C ILE A 104 0.55 -8.70 4.27
N GLN A 105 -0.71 -9.10 4.08
CA GLN A 105 -1.04 -10.21 3.18
C GLN A 105 -0.73 -9.91 1.72
N ASP A 106 -1.06 -8.72 1.25
CA ASP A 106 -0.99 -8.31 -0.15
C ASP A 106 -0.17 -7.03 -0.36
N PRO A 107 1.12 -7.00 0.03
CA PRO A 107 1.96 -5.86 -0.29
C PRO A 107 2.21 -5.82 -1.80
N ALA A 108 2.58 -4.65 -2.31
CA ALA A 108 3.01 -4.50 -3.68
C ALA A 108 4.51 -4.29 -3.79
N VAL A 109 5.05 -4.69 -4.92
CA VAL A 109 6.44 -4.41 -5.31
C VAL A 109 6.44 -3.50 -6.53
N MET A 110 7.15 -2.39 -6.44
CA MET A 110 7.31 -1.43 -7.53
C MET A 110 8.77 -1.36 -7.96
N VAL A 111 9.01 -1.38 -9.26
CA VAL A 111 10.35 -1.16 -9.83
C VAL A 111 10.36 0.15 -10.59
N LEU A 112 11.26 1.04 -10.18
CA LEU A 112 11.56 2.27 -10.87
C LEU A 112 12.95 2.14 -11.51
N SER A 113 13.04 2.34 -12.80
CA SER A 113 14.32 2.35 -13.55
C SER A 113 14.35 3.52 -14.51
N PRO A 114 15.51 4.10 -14.80
CA PRO A 114 15.64 5.14 -15.79
C PRO A 114 15.47 4.57 -17.21
N GLY A 115 14.63 5.19 -18.02
CA GLY A 115 14.48 4.90 -19.45
C GLY A 115 13.44 3.86 -19.80
N GLU A 116 13.11 3.80 -21.11
CA GLU A 116 12.07 2.94 -21.67
C GLU A 116 12.43 1.43 -21.68
N HIS A 117 13.70 1.10 -21.51
CA HIS A 117 14.21 -0.28 -21.58
C HIS A 117 14.28 -0.96 -20.20
N ALA A 118 13.73 -0.37 -19.17
CA ALA A 118 13.74 -0.92 -17.81
C ALA A 118 13.20 -2.35 -17.73
N ALA A 119 12.15 -2.64 -18.47
CA ALA A 119 11.52 -3.96 -18.54
C ALA A 119 12.39 -5.05 -19.19
N ALA A 120 13.52 -4.70 -19.80
CA ALA A 120 14.45 -5.65 -20.41
C ALA A 120 15.61 -6.05 -19.49
N THR A 121 15.70 -5.50 -18.27
CA THR A 121 16.81 -5.81 -17.36
C THR A 121 16.60 -7.14 -16.63
N PRO A 122 17.68 -7.91 -16.36
CA PRO A 122 17.60 -9.12 -15.53
C PRO A 122 16.98 -8.84 -14.15
N LEU A 123 17.30 -7.70 -13.56
CA LEU A 123 16.70 -7.26 -12.29
C LEU A 123 15.19 -7.18 -12.34
N TRP A 124 14.64 -6.55 -13.39
CA TRP A 124 13.20 -6.42 -13.56
C TRP A 124 12.51 -7.78 -13.70
N HIS A 125 13.11 -8.68 -14.50
CA HIS A 125 12.59 -10.04 -14.68
C HIS A 125 12.61 -10.85 -13.39
N GLU A 126 13.69 -10.77 -12.61
CA GLU A 126 13.80 -11.47 -11.32
C GLU A 126 12.78 -10.96 -10.32
N LEU A 127 12.61 -9.64 -10.17
CA LEU A 127 11.63 -9.06 -9.28
C LEU A 127 10.20 -9.40 -9.70
N LYS A 128 9.92 -9.38 -11.00
CA LYS A 128 8.62 -9.81 -11.51
C LYS A 128 8.35 -11.29 -11.23
N GLN A 129 9.31 -12.17 -11.50
CA GLN A 129 9.21 -13.60 -11.22
C GLN A 129 9.05 -13.87 -9.72
N PHE A 130 9.76 -13.13 -8.87
CA PHE A 130 9.61 -13.19 -7.43
C PHE A 130 8.17 -12.85 -7.02
N THR A 131 7.61 -11.74 -7.51
CA THR A 131 6.23 -11.35 -7.19
C THR A 131 5.19 -12.36 -7.68
N GLU A 132 5.39 -12.93 -8.86
CA GLU A 132 4.50 -13.97 -9.40
C GLU A 132 4.54 -15.25 -8.53
N ARG A 133 5.73 -15.68 -8.08
CA ARG A 133 5.87 -16.86 -7.20
C ARG A 133 5.16 -16.69 -5.85
N HIS A 134 5.17 -15.49 -5.31
CA HIS A 134 4.62 -15.19 -3.98
C HIS A 134 3.24 -14.53 -4.01
N GLY A 135 2.62 -14.42 -5.20
CA GLY A 135 1.28 -13.85 -5.35
C GLY A 135 1.19 -12.36 -5.02
N LEU A 136 2.30 -11.61 -5.19
CA LEU A 136 2.37 -10.18 -4.90
C LEU A 136 1.97 -9.34 -6.12
N ALA A 137 1.45 -8.14 -5.89
CA ALA A 137 1.22 -7.19 -6.98
C ALA A 137 2.56 -6.61 -7.46
N PHE A 138 2.77 -6.60 -8.78
CA PHE A 138 3.96 -6.02 -9.42
C PHE A 138 3.61 -4.76 -10.18
N LEU A 139 4.39 -3.71 -9.98
CA LEU A 139 4.24 -2.42 -10.64
C LEU A 139 5.55 -2.02 -11.30
N SER A 140 5.49 -1.45 -12.47
CA SER A 140 6.66 -0.86 -13.11
C SER A 140 6.54 0.66 -13.18
N GLY A 141 7.67 1.37 -13.14
CA GLY A 141 7.69 2.83 -13.26
C GLY A 141 7.18 3.34 -14.61
N HIS A 142 7.10 2.48 -15.61
CA HIS A 142 6.52 2.78 -16.91
C HIS A 142 4.99 2.89 -16.81
N ASP A 143 4.36 2.00 -16.05
CA ASP A 143 2.90 1.97 -15.85
C ASP A 143 2.38 3.20 -15.10
N VAL A 144 3.24 3.80 -14.26
CA VAL A 144 2.88 4.98 -13.43
C VAL A 144 2.90 6.28 -14.24
N ARG A 145 3.55 6.33 -15.40
CA ARG A 145 3.71 7.57 -16.18
C ARG A 145 2.54 7.90 -17.10
N GLU A 146 1.88 6.92 -17.68
CA GLU A 146 1.02 7.14 -18.84
C GLU A 146 -0.48 6.98 -18.62
N ASN A 147 -0.92 6.21 -17.63
CA ASN A 147 -2.34 5.92 -17.51
C ASN A 147 -2.84 6.05 -16.07
N GLY A 148 -4.13 6.24 -15.90
CA GLY A 148 -4.84 6.23 -14.63
C GLY A 148 -4.64 4.97 -13.76
N ASP A 149 -3.81 4.02 -14.20
CA ASP A 149 -3.52 2.74 -13.52
C ASP A 149 -2.84 2.93 -12.16
N SER A 150 -2.01 3.97 -12.00
CA SER A 150 -1.44 4.32 -10.68
C SER A 150 -2.52 4.71 -9.67
N MET A 151 -3.58 5.36 -10.15
CA MET A 151 -4.75 5.70 -9.33
C MET A 151 -5.53 4.47 -8.95
N GLN A 152 -5.71 3.55 -9.89
CA GLN A 152 -6.42 2.29 -9.68
C GLN A 152 -5.67 1.41 -8.70
N PHE A 153 -4.33 1.36 -8.79
CA PHE A 153 -3.48 0.63 -7.85
C PHE A 153 -3.58 1.19 -6.42
N VAL A 154 -3.41 2.49 -6.23
CA VAL A 154 -3.52 3.09 -4.91
C VAL A 154 -4.94 2.95 -4.37
N HIS A 155 -5.96 3.03 -5.22
CA HIS A 155 -7.34 2.74 -4.85
C HIS A 155 -7.53 1.28 -4.41
N GLN A 156 -6.86 0.32 -5.05
CA GLN A 156 -6.85 -1.08 -4.61
C GLN A 156 -6.16 -1.27 -3.26
N LEU A 157 -4.99 -0.65 -3.05
CA LEU A 157 -4.32 -0.65 -1.74
C LEU A 157 -5.22 -0.04 -0.65
N TRP A 158 -5.89 1.06 -0.98
CA TRP A 158 -6.82 1.72 -0.08
C TRP A 158 -8.03 0.84 0.26
N GLN A 159 -8.65 0.21 -0.74
CA GLN A 159 -9.77 -0.72 -0.53
C GLN A 159 -9.40 -1.92 0.34
N ARG A 160 -8.19 -2.46 0.19
CA ARG A 160 -7.70 -3.59 0.98
C ARG A 160 -7.49 -3.24 2.46
N ARG A 161 -7.16 -1.98 2.76
CA ARG A 161 -6.97 -1.49 4.13
C ARG A 161 -8.26 -1.06 4.82
N GLN A 162 -9.33 -0.88 4.10
CA GLN A 162 -10.61 -0.62 4.73
C GLN A 162 -11.04 -1.86 5.52
N PRO A 163 -11.36 -1.72 6.83
CA PRO A 163 -11.96 -2.82 7.57
C PRO A 163 -13.20 -3.25 6.78
N ALA A 164 -13.32 -4.54 6.51
CA ALA A 164 -14.50 -5.09 5.84
C ALA A 164 -15.73 -4.52 6.55
N ALA A 165 -16.57 -3.80 5.81
CA ALA A 165 -17.80 -3.27 6.38
C ALA A 165 -18.51 -4.43 7.08
N PRO A 166 -18.92 -4.27 8.35
CA PRO A 166 -19.59 -5.34 9.07
C PRO A 166 -20.76 -5.82 8.22
N PRO A 167 -20.93 -7.13 8.03
CA PRO A 167 -21.99 -7.65 7.17
C PRO A 167 -23.34 -7.07 7.67
N LEU A 168 -24.08 -6.47 6.78
CA LEU A 168 -25.41 -5.85 7.04
C LEU A 168 -26.43 -6.79 7.72
N LYS A 169 -26.05 -8.03 8.00
CA LYS A 169 -26.88 -9.02 8.73
C LYS A 169 -27.20 -8.63 10.18
N LEU A 170 -26.41 -7.74 10.81
CA LEU A 170 -26.68 -7.32 12.20
C LEU A 170 -27.85 -6.36 12.34
N LEU A 171 -28.37 -5.78 11.25
CA LEU A 171 -29.57 -4.93 11.29
C LEU A 171 -30.88 -5.71 11.17
N ALA A 172 -30.85 -6.97 10.77
CA ALA A 172 -32.04 -7.81 10.66
C ALA A 172 -32.49 -8.43 12.01
N ASP A 173 -31.61 -8.47 13.00
CA ASP A 173 -31.89 -9.06 14.33
C ASP A 173 -32.20 -8.03 15.42
N LEU A 174 -32.49 -6.79 15.07
CA LEU A 174 -33.02 -5.85 16.03
C LEU A 174 -34.45 -6.29 16.40
N PRO A 175 -34.73 -6.53 17.69
CA PRO A 175 -36.08 -6.86 18.10
C PRO A 175 -37.06 -5.78 17.66
N HIS A 176 -38.08 -6.17 16.92
CA HIS A 176 -39.12 -5.25 16.46
C HIS A 176 -39.72 -4.56 17.70
N PRO A 177 -39.87 -3.23 17.69
CA PRO A 177 -40.56 -2.55 18.78
C PRO A 177 -41.96 -3.14 18.96
N PRO A 178 -42.39 -3.35 20.19
CA PRO A 178 -43.71 -3.91 20.46
C PRO A 178 -44.77 -3.06 19.75
N ARG A 179 -45.67 -3.72 19.02
CA ARG A 179 -46.80 -3.03 18.36
C ARG A 179 -47.62 -2.30 19.42
N PRO A 180 -47.99 -1.03 19.22
CA PRO A 180 -48.85 -0.32 20.13
C PRO A 180 -50.18 -1.05 20.24
N PRO A 181 -50.81 -1.11 21.43
CA PRO A 181 -52.09 -1.75 21.62
C PRO A 181 -53.14 -1.08 20.74
N ARG A 182 -53.91 -1.88 19.99
CA ARG A 182 -55.08 -1.37 19.24
C ARG A 182 -56.09 -0.86 20.23
N HIS A 183 -56.26 0.44 20.29
CA HIS A 183 -57.43 1.00 20.94
C HIS A 183 -58.68 0.60 20.13
N TRP A 184 -59.48 -0.25 20.68
CA TRP A 184 -60.82 -0.49 20.20
C TRP A 184 -61.65 0.78 20.53
N GLY A 185 -62.11 1.42 19.49
CA GLY A 185 -63.06 2.51 19.62
C GLY A 185 -64.36 2.02 20.27
N ILE A 186 -64.78 2.69 21.31
CA ILE A 186 -66.10 2.56 21.87
C ILE A 186 -67.00 3.57 21.14
N ASN A 187 -68.05 3.03 20.51
CA ASN A 187 -69.16 3.82 20.01
C ASN A 187 -69.90 4.49 21.18
N GLU A 188 -70.13 5.77 21.07
CA GLU A 188 -71.43 6.41 21.27
C GLU A 188 -71.37 7.80 20.66
#